data_adfe5253bbc27baede661d8904bd8651
#
_entry.id   adfe5253bbc27baede661d8904bd8651
#
_cell.length_a   1.000
_cell.length_b   1.000
_cell.length_c   1.000
_cell.angle_alpha   90.00
_cell.angle_beta   90.00
_cell.angle_gamma   90.00
#
_symmetry.space_group_name_H-M   'P 1'
#
loop_
_entity.id
_entity.type
_entity.pdbx_description
1 polymer ?
#
loop_
_entity_poly.entity_id
_entity_poly.type
_entity_poly.pdbx_seq_one_letter_code
_entity_poly.pdbx_strand_id
1 'polypeptide(L)'
;ARARDSLGESLEALGLDRIQLLHLHDPEHARDLDECHAAIEALFEMKAQGLAQAVGLAMGRLDIMEPVLRAYPFDALINHNRFTLLNRSADAMFTEAKDRGIAILNAAPFAGGVLAKGSLQMPKITYQDATESDLAPVRAIEAACAKYDVACGAVALQFSMRDPRVTSTIVGVSRPERVAQALDWAAA
;
A
#
# COMPACT_ATOMS: atom_id res chain seq x y z
N ALA A 1 -14.96 21.09 2.82
CA ALA A 1 -16.17 20.75 2.05
C ALA A 1 -15.98 19.45 1.26
N ARG A 2 -15.08 19.39 0.26
CA ARG A 2 -14.93 18.22 -0.65
C ARG A 2 -14.71 16.87 0.02
N ALA A 3 -13.86 16.79 1.07
CA ALA A 3 -13.58 15.51 1.76
C ALA A 3 -14.84 14.97 2.44
N ARG A 4 -15.67 15.85 2.99
CA ARG A 4 -16.95 15.46 3.63
C ARG A 4 -17.99 15.03 2.60
N ASP A 5 -18.08 15.74 1.48
CA ASP A 5 -19.00 15.39 0.40
C ASP A 5 -18.66 14.02 -0.18
N SER A 6 -17.37 13.75 -0.42
CA SER A 6 -16.86 12.45 -0.89
C SER A 6 -17.13 11.31 0.11
N LEU A 7 -17.01 11.57 1.42
CA LEU A 7 -17.40 10.57 2.42
C LEU A 7 -18.91 10.31 2.39
N GLY A 8 -19.74 11.37 2.27
CA GLY A 8 -21.21 11.24 2.16
C GLY A 8 -21.62 10.36 0.98
N GLU A 9 -21.06 10.62 -0.20
CA GLU A 9 -21.28 9.81 -1.40
C GLU A 9 -20.84 8.34 -1.20
N SER A 10 -19.71 8.13 -0.52
CA SER A 10 -19.22 6.77 -0.23
C SER A 10 -20.12 6.03 0.74
N LEU A 11 -20.60 6.69 1.80
CA LEU A 11 -21.51 6.09 2.78
C LEU A 11 -22.85 5.73 2.13
N GLU A 12 -23.39 6.60 1.29
CA GLU A 12 -24.62 6.34 0.53
C GLU A 12 -24.44 5.15 -0.41
N ALA A 13 -23.36 5.12 -1.19
CA ALA A 13 -23.08 4.04 -2.14
C ALA A 13 -22.87 2.67 -1.45
N LEU A 14 -22.32 2.66 -0.23
CA LEU A 14 -22.08 1.46 0.57
C LEU A 14 -23.29 1.06 1.42
N GLY A 15 -24.29 1.93 1.58
CA GLY A 15 -25.41 1.72 2.49
C GLY A 15 -24.99 1.69 3.97
N LEU A 16 -24.02 2.52 4.34
CA LEU A 16 -23.46 2.56 5.69
C LEU A 16 -23.69 3.93 6.33
N ASP A 17 -23.89 3.94 7.65
CA ASP A 17 -23.96 5.18 8.45
C ASP A 17 -22.58 5.69 8.87
N ARG A 18 -21.58 4.82 8.88
CA ARG A 18 -20.19 5.13 9.22
C ARG A 18 -19.22 4.19 8.52
N ILE A 19 -17.98 4.62 8.35
CA ILE A 19 -16.90 3.78 7.81
C ILE A 19 -15.92 3.38 8.92
N GLN A 20 -15.38 2.17 8.86
CA GLN A 20 -14.42 1.68 9.86
C GLN A 20 -13.06 2.38 9.72
N LEU A 21 -12.58 2.52 8.49
CA LEU A 21 -11.27 3.12 8.21
C LEU A 21 -11.35 4.01 6.97
N LEU A 22 -11.09 5.31 7.18
CA LEU A 22 -11.08 6.33 6.13
C LEU A 22 -9.65 6.77 5.86
N HIS A 23 -9.21 6.71 4.59
CA HIS A 23 -7.88 7.16 4.19
C HIS A 23 -7.93 8.47 3.42
N LEU A 24 -6.96 9.36 3.70
CA LEU A 24 -6.57 10.38 2.73
C LEU A 24 -5.65 9.71 1.70
N HIS A 25 -6.08 9.73 0.44
CA HIS A 25 -5.40 9.03 -0.65
C HIS A 25 -4.63 10.01 -1.55
N ASP A 26 -3.37 9.69 -1.80
CA ASP A 26 -2.44 10.40 -2.69
C ASP A 26 -2.45 11.94 -2.50
N PRO A 27 -2.31 12.45 -1.26
CA PRO A 27 -2.28 13.89 -1.03
C PRO A 27 -1.07 14.58 -1.68
N GLU A 28 -0.07 13.84 -2.15
CA GLU A 28 1.03 14.36 -2.97
C GLU A 28 0.59 14.97 -4.31
N HIS A 29 -0.66 14.73 -4.71
CA HIS A 29 -1.29 15.36 -5.88
C HIS A 29 -2.06 16.64 -5.54
N ALA A 30 -2.13 17.03 -4.24
CA ALA A 30 -2.68 18.32 -3.84
C ALA A 30 -1.90 19.47 -4.48
N ARG A 31 -2.60 20.58 -4.76
CA ARG A 31 -1.98 21.75 -5.39
C ARG A 31 -0.95 22.43 -4.50
N ASP A 32 -1.14 22.34 -3.19
CA ASP A 32 -0.25 22.88 -2.18
C ASP A 32 -0.38 22.12 -0.84
N LEU A 33 0.54 22.40 0.08
CA LEU A 33 0.56 21.76 1.40
C LEU A 33 -0.62 22.21 2.29
N ASP A 34 -1.13 23.43 2.11
CA ASP A 34 -2.26 23.94 2.90
C ASP A 34 -3.54 23.17 2.54
N GLU A 35 -3.74 22.85 1.25
CA GLU A 35 -4.85 21.98 0.82
C GLU A 35 -4.73 20.57 1.45
N CYS A 36 -3.53 20.04 1.53
CA CYS A 36 -3.25 18.76 2.19
C CYS A 36 -3.57 18.81 3.69
N HIS A 37 -3.10 19.82 4.40
CA HIS A 37 -3.37 19.99 5.83
C HIS A 37 -4.86 20.16 6.11
N ALA A 38 -5.57 20.98 5.34
CA ALA A 38 -7.02 21.14 5.48
C ALA A 38 -7.81 19.83 5.25
N ALA A 39 -7.33 18.98 4.32
CA ALA A 39 -7.93 17.66 4.12
C ALA A 39 -7.68 16.71 5.30
N ILE A 40 -6.48 16.74 5.87
CA ILE A 40 -6.12 15.95 7.07
C ILE A 40 -6.99 16.36 8.26
N GLU A 41 -7.11 17.67 8.53
CA GLU A 41 -7.95 18.18 9.61
C GLU A 41 -9.41 17.73 9.44
N ALA A 42 -9.94 17.78 8.21
CA ALA A 42 -11.28 17.30 7.91
C ALA A 42 -11.47 15.80 8.21
N LEU A 43 -10.44 14.96 7.97
CA LEU A 43 -10.49 13.53 8.34
C LEU A 43 -10.62 13.35 9.86
N PHE A 44 -9.81 14.07 10.64
CA PHE A 44 -9.87 13.99 12.10
C PHE A 44 -11.19 14.54 12.65
N GLU A 45 -11.75 15.59 12.05
CA GLU A 45 -13.09 16.07 12.40
C GLU A 45 -14.18 15.01 12.13
N MET A 46 -14.12 14.34 10.98
CA MET A 46 -15.07 13.27 10.64
C MET A 46 -14.94 12.08 11.60
N LYS A 47 -13.70 11.74 12.03
CA LYS A 47 -13.48 10.74 13.08
C LYS A 47 -14.10 11.19 14.41
N ALA A 48 -13.86 12.43 14.84
CA ALA A 48 -14.42 12.96 16.08
C ALA A 48 -15.96 13.00 16.09
N GLN A 49 -16.59 13.15 14.93
CA GLN A 49 -18.04 13.10 14.73
C GLN A 49 -18.59 11.66 14.63
N GLY A 50 -17.74 10.64 14.67
CA GLY A 50 -18.14 9.23 14.60
C GLY A 50 -18.50 8.74 13.19
N LEU A 51 -18.25 9.54 12.13
CA LEU A 51 -18.45 9.16 10.73
C LEU A 51 -17.38 8.16 10.24
N ALA A 52 -16.19 8.21 10.83
CA ALA A 52 -15.12 7.22 10.64
C ALA A 52 -14.64 6.74 12.02
N GLN A 53 -14.40 5.44 12.16
CA GLN A 53 -13.85 4.87 13.40
C GLN A 53 -12.36 5.12 13.52
N ALA A 54 -11.64 5.01 12.41
CA ALA A 54 -10.21 5.23 12.30
C ALA A 54 -9.89 6.03 11.02
N VAL A 55 -8.76 6.74 11.03
CA VAL A 55 -8.28 7.51 9.89
C VAL A 55 -6.86 7.12 9.52
N GLY A 56 -6.57 7.10 8.24
CA GLY A 56 -5.28 6.70 7.70
C GLY A 56 -4.77 7.61 6.59
N LEU A 57 -3.49 7.44 6.29
CA LEU A 57 -2.81 8.09 5.18
C LEU A 57 -2.40 7.04 4.14
N ALA A 58 -2.70 7.27 2.87
CA ALA A 58 -2.42 6.33 1.78
C ALA A 58 -1.65 7.02 0.65
N MET A 59 -0.36 6.65 0.44
CA MET A 59 0.48 7.21 -0.62
C MET A 59 1.76 6.41 -0.86
N GLY A 60 2.44 6.72 -1.96
CA GLY A 60 3.72 6.10 -2.32
C GLY A 60 4.96 6.93 -1.99
N ARG A 61 4.86 8.25 -1.82
CA ARG A 61 5.98 9.16 -1.60
C ARG A 61 6.36 9.26 -0.12
N LEU A 62 7.51 8.68 0.24
CA LEU A 62 7.98 8.65 1.62
C LEU A 62 8.40 10.02 2.12
N ASP A 63 9.00 10.85 1.27
CA ASP A 63 9.45 12.21 1.59
C ASP A 63 8.32 13.15 2.03
N ILE A 64 7.08 12.85 1.63
CA ILE A 64 5.87 13.54 2.09
C ILE A 64 5.19 12.77 3.23
N MET A 65 5.09 11.45 3.10
CA MET A 65 4.38 10.61 4.05
C MET A 65 4.98 10.66 5.46
N GLU A 66 6.29 10.54 5.58
CA GLU A 66 6.97 10.50 6.88
C GLU A 66 6.75 11.77 7.72
N PRO A 67 6.98 13.00 7.20
CA PRO A 67 6.70 14.21 7.96
C PRO A 67 5.24 14.34 8.38
N VAL A 68 4.31 13.97 7.50
CA VAL A 68 2.87 14.02 7.78
C VAL A 68 2.47 13.01 8.87
N LEU A 69 2.98 11.77 8.79
CA LEU A 69 2.74 10.77 9.84
C LEU A 69 3.30 11.20 11.20
N ARG A 70 4.44 11.93 11.23
CA ARG A 70 5.00 12.46 12.48
C ARG A 70 4.17 13.61 13.06
N ALA A 71 3.57 14.42 12.19
CA ALA A 71 2.79 15.61 12.60
C ALA A 71 1.38 15.27 13.08
N TYR A 72 0.78 14.15 12.63
CA TYR A 72 -0.61 13.82 12.92
C TYR A 72 -0.76 12.41 13.49
N PRO A 73 -1.73 12.19 14.41
CA PRO A 73 -1.93 10.89 15.07
C PRO A 73 -2.82 9.94 14.24
N PHE A 74 -2.37 9.57 13.04
CA PHE A 74 -3.07 8.59 12.21
C PHE A 74 -3.15 7.22 12.90
N ASP A 75 -4.25 6.49 12.65
CA ASP A 75 -4.44 5.13 13.15
C ASP A 75 -3.83 4.09 12.20
N ALA A 76 -3.74 4.41 10.91
CA ALA A 76 -3.25 3.49 9.89
C ALA A 76 -2.49 4.21 8.77
N LEU A 77 -1.68 3.45 8.05
CA LEU A 77 -1.09 3.89 6.78
C LEU A 77 -1.27 2.82 5.71
N ILE A 78 -1.41 3.25 4.46
CA ILE A 78 -1.19 2.42 3.26
C ILE A 78 0.02 2.98 2.54
N ASN A 79 1.04 2.16 2.34
CA ASN A 79 2.17 2.52 1.47
C ASN A 79 2.32 1.49 0.36
N HIS A 80 2.63 1.93 -0.85
CA HIS A 80 2.72 1.05 -2.00
C HIS A 80 4.09 1.12 -2.69
N ASN A 81 4.56 -0.03 -3.19
CA ASN A 81 5.79 -0.17 -3.96
C ASN A 81 7.10 0.22 -3.23
N ARG A 82 7.08 0.45 -1.92
CA ARG A 82 8.25 0.86 -1.13
C ARG A 82 8.71 -0.21 -0.13
N PHE A 83 7.92 -1.29 0.00
CA PHE A 83 8.29 -2.46 0.79
C PHE A 83 7.96 -3.74 0.02
N THR A 84 8.89 -4.14 -0.84
CA THR A 84 8.81 -5.31 -1.74
C THR A 84 10.18 -6.01 -1.79
N LEU A 85 10.29 -7.14 -2.47
CA LEU A 85 11.59 -7.80 -2.72
C LEU A 85 12.58 -6.92 -3.50
N LEU A 86 12.09 -5.93 -4.27
CA LEU A 86 12.90 -5.04 -5.09
C LEU A 86 13.19 -3.70 -4.41
N ASN A 87 12.36 -3.27 -3.47
CA ASN A 87 12.46 -1.96 -2.85
C ASN A 87 12.10 -2.05 -1.37
N ARG A 88 13.02 -1.65 -0.51
CA ARG A 88 12.85 -1.63 0.95
C ARG A 88 12.96 -0.22 1.54
N SER A 89 12.72 0.80 0.74
CA SER A 89 12.88 2.19 1.18
C SER A 89 11.92 2.58 2.32
N ALA A 90 10.79 1.89 2.50
CA ALA A 90 9.85 2.12 3.60
C ALA A 90 10.26 1.42 4.92
N ASP A 91 11.37 0.72 4.98
CA ASP A 91 11.75 -0.13 6.13
C ASP A 91 11.81 0.66 7.45
N ALA A 92 12.48 1.81 7.45
CA ALA A 92 12.59 2.68 8.62
C ALA A 92 11.24 3.27 9.03
N MET A 93 10.44 3.73 8.06
CA MET A 93 9.10 4.27 8.31
C MET A 93 8.17 3.20 8.91
N PHE A 94 8.24 1.95 8.43
CA PHE A 94 7.43 0.86 9.00
C PHE A 94 7.82 0.56 10.45
N THR A 95 9.10 0.64 10.79
CA THR A 95 9.55 0.49 12.19
C THR A 95 8.99 1.61 13.06
N GLU A 96 9.16 2.88 12.65
CA GLU A 96 8.62 4.02 13.38
C GLU A 96 7.09 3.96 13.53
N ALA A 97 6.37 3.60 12.47
CA ALA A 97 4.91 3.46 12.49
C ALA A 97 4.45 2.35 13.47
N LYS A 98 5.13 1.21 13.45
CA LYS A 98 4.86 0.09 14.36
C LYS A 98 5.06 0.50 15.82
N ASP A 99 6.17 1.18 16.13
CA ASP A 99 6.49 1.64 17.50
C ASP A 99 5.46 2.65 18.01
N ARG A 100 4.84 3.41 17.10
CA ARG A 100 3.76 4.36 17.40
C ARG A 100 2.37 3.75 17.42
N GLY A 101 2.24 2.44 17.17
CA GLY A 101 0.95 1.74 17.14
C GLY A 101 0.11 2.02 15.90
N ILE A 102 0.70 2.55 14.82
CA ILE A 102 0.02 2.80 13.55
C ILE A 102 -0.08 1.48 12.78
N ALA A 103 -1.29 1.10 12.39
CA ALA A 103 -1.50 -0.09 11.57
C ALA A 103 -0.90 0.09 10.16
N ILE A 104 -0.11 -0.89 9.70
CA ILE A 104 0.59 -0.83 8.42
C ILE A 104 -0.08 -1.75 7.41
N LEU A 105 -0.62 -1.16 6.35
CA LEU A 105 -1.15 -1.87 5.19
C LEU A 105 -0.15 -1.73 4.04
N ASN A 106 0.61 -2.80 3.76
CA ASN A 106 1.56 -2.80 2.66
C ASN A 106 0.87 -3.17 1.35
N ALA A 107 0.87 -2.27 0.39
CA ALA A 107 0.21 -2.47 -0.90
C ALA A 107 1.23 -2.70 -2.04
N ALA A 108 0.74 -3.29 -3.13
CA ALA A 108 1.51 -3.61 -4.34
C ALA A 108 2.78 -4.46 -4.07
N PRO A 109 2.69 -5.60 -3.34
CA PRO A 109 3.83 -6.45 -3.01
C PRO A 109 4.54 -6.99 -4.26
N PHE A 110 3.86 -6.99 -5.41
CA PHE A 110 4.38 -7.49 -6.69
C PHE A 110 5.12 -6.45 -7.54
N ALA A 111 5.46 -5.28 -7.00
CA ALA A 111 6.19 -4.20 -7.69
C ALA A 111 5.58 -3.85 -9.07
N GLY A 112 4.27 -3.54 -9.09
CA GLY A 112 3.52 -3.26 -10.31
C GLY A 112 3.15 -4.52 -11.12
N GLY A 113 3.43 -5.71 -10.58
CA GLY A 113 3.06 -7.00 -11.18
C GLY A 113 4.23 -7.79 -11.75
N VAL A 114 5.44 -7.21 -11.84
CA VAL A 114 6.62 -7.89 -12.39
C VAL A 114 7.00 -9.15 -11.60
N LEU A 115 6.90 -9.12 -10.28
CA LEU A 115 7.18 -10.29 -9.43
C LEU A 115 6.11 -11.38 -9.51
N ALA A 116 4.92 -11.06 -10.00
CA ALA A 116 3.83 -12.04 -10.18
C ALA A 116 3.79 -12.64 -11.59
N LYS A 117 4.19 -11.87 -12.61
CA LYS A 117 4.09 -12.27 -14.02
C LYS A 117 5.43 -12.66 -14.64
N GLY A 118 6.54 -12.20 -14.02
CA GLY A 118 7.88 -12.37 -14.53
C GLY A 118 8.34 -11.25 -15.46
N SER A 119 9.67 -11.05 -15.51
CA SER A 119 10.33 -9.99 -16.27
C SER A 119 10.07 -10.05 -17.78
N LEU A 120 9.87 -11.25 -18.34
CA LEU A 120 9.58 -11.44 -19.76
C LEU A 120 8.15 -11.01 -20.14
N GLN A 121 7.16 -11.25 -19.26
CA GLN A 121 5.77 -10.91 -19.53
C GLN A 121 5.39 -9.49 -19.08
N MET A 122 6.14 -8.94 -18.14
CA MET A 122 5.91 -7.61 -17.57
C MET A 122 7.24 -6.87 -17.45
N PRO A 123 7.78 -6.31 -18.55
CA PRO A 123 9.03 -5.56 -18.51
C PRO A 123 8.82 -4.15 -17.95
N LYS A 124 8.09 -4.04 -16.84
CA LYS A 124 7.75 -2.79 -16.15
C LYS A 124 7.93 -2.96 -14.66
N ILE A 125 8.51 -1.96 -14.01
CA ILE A 125 8.60 -1.88 -12.55
C ILE A 125 7.80 -0.67 -12.10
N THR A 126 6.90 -0.85 -11.13
CA THR A 126 6.06 0.25 -10.60
C THR A 126 5.36 1.04 -11.72
N TYR A 127 4.82 0.31 -12.72
CA TYR A 127 4.07 0.83 -13.88
C TYR A 127 4.92 1.59 -14.92
N GLN A 128 6.22 1.69 -14.76
CA GLN A 128 7.13 2.33 -15.71
C GLN A 128 7.91 1.29 -16.51
N ASP A 129 8.19 1.60 -17.78
CA ASP A 129 9.04 0.75 -18.62
C ASP A 129 10.42 0.61 -17.98
N ALA A 130 10.89 -0.62 -17.85
CA ALA A 130 12.13 -0.95 -17.19
C ALA A 130 13.25 -1.19 -18.22
N THR A 131 14.43 -0.68 -17.93
CA THR A 131 15.64 -0.99 -18.70
C THR A 131 16.17 -2.39 -18.35
N GLU A 132 17.13 -2.92 -19.12
CA GLU A 132 17.78 -4.18 -18.81
C GLU A 132 18.46 -4.17 -17.43
N SER A 133 19.01 -3.04 -17.02
CA SER A 133 19.63 -2.87 -15.70
C SER A 133 18.60 -2.90 -14.57
N ASP A 134 17.41 -2.32 -14.80
CA ASP A 134 16.31 -2.34 -13.82
C ASP A 134 15.74 -3.76 -13.64
N LEU A 135 15.73 -4.56 -14.71
CA LEU A 135 15.24 -5.93 -14.68
C LEU A 135 16.25 -6.94 -14.13
N ALA A 136 17.54 -6.60 -14.03
CA ALA A 136 18.56 -7.50 -13.51
C ALA A 136 18.25 -8.03 -12.09
N PRO A 137 17.84 -7.23 -11.10
CA PRO A 137 17.41 -7.73 -9.79
C PRO A 137 16.18 -8.64 -9.86
N VAL A 138 15.22 -8.36 -10.76
CA VAL A 138 14.05 -9.22 -10.97
C VAL A 138 14.48 -10.61 -11.44
N ARG A 139 15.38 -10.68 -12.45
CA ARG A 139 15.89 -11.95 -12.96
C ARG A 139 16.70 -12.73 -11.93
N ALA A 140 17.43 -12.03 -11.06
CA ALA A 140 18.13 -12.69 -9.96
C ALA A 140 17.14 -13.36 -8.98
N ILE A 141 16.02 -12.69 -8.67
CA ILE A 141 14.96 -13.26 -7.86
C ILE A 141 14.30 -14.43 -8.58
N GLU A 142 13.99 -14.31 -9.87
CA GLU A 142 13.44 -15.39 -10.70
C GLU A 142 14.34 -16.63 -10.69
N ALA A 143 15.63 -16.45 -10.89
CA ALA A 143 16.60 -17.53 -10.86
C ALA A 143 16.71 -18.19 -9.47
N ALA A 144 16.66 -17.40 -8.40
CA ALA A 144 16.63 -17.93 -7.04
C ALA A 144 15.33 -18.73 -6.77
N CYS A 145 14.19 -18.23 -7.18
CA CYS A 145 12.90 -18.92 -7.04
C CYS A 145 12.89 -20.24 -7.83
N ALA A 146 13.38 -20.22 -9.06
CA ALA A 146 13.47 -21.42 -9.91
C ALA A 146 14.35 -22.52 -9.30
N LYS A 147 15.45 -22.14 -8.63
CA LYS A 147 16.34 -23.09 -7.94
C LYS A 147 15.62 -23.90 -6.85
N TYR A 148 14.59 -23.31 -6.22
CA TYR A 148 13.84 -23.94 -5.11
C TYR A 148 12.44 -24.36 -5.53
N ASP A 149 12.13 -24.31 -6.83
CA ASP A 149 10.82 -24.64 -7.39
C ASP A 149 9.66 -23.89 -6.71
N VAL A 150 9.85 -22.59 -6.49
CA VAL A 150 8.84 -21.72 -5.87
C VAL A 150 8.43 -20.58 -6.80
N ALA A 151 7.15 -20.20 -6.76
CA ALA A 151 6.66 -19.07 -7.53
C ALA A 151 7.16 -17.74 -6.96
N CYS A 152 7.74 -16.86 -7.80
CA CYS A 152 8.20 -15.52 -7.35
C CYS A 152 7.07 -14.72 -6.71
N GLY A 153 5.84 -14.83 -7.22
CA GLY A 153 4.67 -14.17 -6.62
C GLY A 153 4.38 -14.66 -5.20
N ALA A 154 4.55 -15.97 -4.93
CA ALA A 154 4.40 -16.50 -3.58
C ALA A 154 5.47 -15.91 -2.64
N VAL A 155 6.73 -15.91 -3.06
CA VAL A 155 7.82 -15.33 -2.27
C VAL A 155 7.60 -13.84 -2.01
N ALA A 156 7.17 -13.07 -3.03
CA ALA A 156 6.89 -11.65 -2.89
C ALA A 156 5.72 -11.36 -1.94
N LEU A 157 4.67 -12.18 -1.98
CA LEU A 157 3.53 -12.05 -1.09
C LEU A 157 3.92 -12.42 0.36
N GLN A 158 4.60 -13.54 0.54
CA GLN A 158 5.06 -14.00 1.84
C GLN A 158 6.07 -13.06 2.48
N PHE A 159 6.94 -12.42 1.68
CA PHE A 159 7.84 -11.37 2.17
C PHE A 159 7.10 -10.24 2.89
N SER A 160 5.97 -9.79 2.33
CA SER A 160 5.13 -8.78 2.97
C SER A 160 4.35 -9.33 4.16
N MET A 161 3.69 -10.48 3.99
CA MET A 161 2.80 -11.04 4.99
C MET A 161 3.51 -11.53 6.27
N ARG A 162 4.77 -11.97 6.14
CA ARG A 162 5.56 -12.48 7.28
C ARG A 162 6.31 -11.40 8.05
N ASP A 163 6.31 -10.15 7.57
CA ASP A 163 6.90 -9.06 8.33
C ASP A 163 5.99 -8.71 9.53
N PRO A 164 6.49 -8.82 10.78
CA PRO A 164 5.66 -8.65 11.98
C PRO A 164 5.16 -7.21 12.18
N ARG A 165 5.66 -6.26 11.41
CA ARG A 165 5.20 -4.86 11.40
C ARG A 165 3.96 -4.69 10.54
N VAL A 166 3.83 -5.48 9.47
CA VAL A 166 2.73 -5.39 8.51
C VAL A 166 1.44 -5.98 9.10
N THR A 167 0.44 -5.13 9.25
CA THR A 167 -0.88 -5.54 9.76
C THR A 167 -1.68 -6.27 8.68
N SER A 168 -1.59 -5.82 7.43
CA SER A 168 -2.26 -6.43 6.29
C SER A 168 -1.51 -6.15 4.99
N THR A 169 -1.56 -7.10 4.07
CA THR A 169 -0.99 -6.95 2.71
C THR A 169 -2.13 -6.79 1.71
N ILE A 170 -2.12 -5.69 0.94
CA ILE A 170 -3.13 -5.39 -0.06
C ILE A 170 -2.67 -5.88 -1.43
N VAL A 171 -3.44 -6.79 -2.01
CA VAL A 171 -3.20 -7.37 -3.33
C VAL A 171 -4.28 -6.94 -4.30
N GLY A 172 -3.89 -6.25 -5.38
CA GLY A 172 -4.79 -5.93 -6.49
C GLY A 172 -5.01 -7.15 -7.38
N VAL A 173 -6.28 -7.49 -7.63
CA VAL A 173 -6.68 -8.58 -8.53
C VAL A 173 -7.64 -8.05 -9.59
N SER A 174 -7.39 -8.43 -10.87
CA SER A 174 -8.20 -7.97 -12.01
C SER A 174 -9.05 -9.10 -12.65
N ARG A 175 -8.91 -10.32 -12.16
CA ARG A 175 -9.61 -11.51 -12.66
C ARG A 175 -9.88 -12.50 -11.54
N PRO A 176 -11.00 -13.26 -11.57
CA PRO A 176 -11.34 -14.24 -10.51
C PRO A 176 -10.23 -15.27 -10.25
N GLU A 177 -9.55 -15.75 -11.30
CA GLU A 177 -8.49 -16.76 -11.18
C GLU A 177 -7.29 -16.24 -10.37
N ARG A 178 -7.08 -14.91 -10.36
CA ARG A 178 -6.02 -14.28 -9.58
C ARG A 178 -6.32 -14.25 -8.08
N VAL A 179 -7.59 -14.34 -7.70
CA VAL A 179 -7.98 -14.48 -6.28
C VAL A 179 -7.52 -15.82 -5.76
N ALA A 180 -7.86 -16.92 -6.46
CA ALA A 180 -7.42 -18.26 -6.10
C ALA A 180 -5.89 -18.36 -6.03
N GLN A 181 -5.19 -17.84 -7.05
CA GLN A 181 -3.72 -17.80 -7.07
C GLN A 181 -3.14 -17.03 -5.87
N ALA A 182 -3.72 -15.89 -5.52
CA ALA A 182 -3.24 -15.10 -4.37
C ALA A 182 -3.47 -15.84 -3.04
N LEU A 183 -4.57 -16.56 -2.90
CA LEU A 183 -4.85 -17.40 -1.72
C LEU A 183 -3.86 -18.57 -1.63
N ASP A 184 -3.58 -19.25 -2.75
CA ASP A 184 -2.57 -20.32 -2.78
C ASP A 184 -1.18 -19.80 -2.38
N TRP A 185 -0.79 -18.63 -2.89
CA TRP A 185 0.47 -17.99 -2.53
C TRP A 185 0.52 -17.50 -1.07
N ALA A 186 -0.62 -17.11 -0.51
CA ALA A 186 -0.72 -16.73 0.90
C ALA A 186 -0.61 -17.93 1.85
N ALA A 187 -0.97 -19.11 1.38
CA ALA A 187 -0.91 -20.36 2.14
C ALA A 187 0.42 -21.11 2.01
N ALA A 188 1.32 -20.66 1.14
CA ALA A 188 2.59 -21.34 0.80
C ALA A 188 3.64 -21.27 1.95
#